data_004126ec91669a38fb06a22fc26dc2a2
#
_entry.id   004126ec91669a38fb06a22fc26dc2a2
#
_cell.length_a   1.000
_cell.length_b   1.000
_cell.length_c   1.000
_cell.angle_alpha   90.00
_cell.angle_beta   90.00
_cell.angle_gamma   90.00
#
_symmetry.space_group_name_H-M   'P 1'
#
loop_
_entity.id
_entity.type
_entity.pdbx_description
1 polymer ?
#
loop_
_entity_poly.entity_id
_entity_poly.type
_entity_poly.pdbx_seq_one_letter_code
_entity_poly.pdbx_strand_id
1 'polypeptide(L)'
;MELRIITADERLSDAENKTSLAIFGPPGVGKTTLITSLPEEKAVCFDLEAGMKSVQDWRGPSIPIRSFPDFRDLVILIGGPDPSQHPDSYYGPNYHAHVQARYAETGLEAFLRDRSIIFVDSITDLTRQAMAYAKQQGEAFSERTGKPDLRGAYGLLGREVIQALKHLQHARGKTVIFVGVLEKVTDEFGTSSWIPQMEGTKAGRELPGIVDQVISMQLFGKDA
;
A
#
# COMPACT_ATOMS: atom_id res chain seq x y z
N MET A 1 -18.30 13.53 12.73
CA MET A 1 -18.84 12.88 11.51
C MET A 1 -20.30 12.61 11.74
N GLU A 2 -21.19 13.11 10.89
CA GLU A 2 -22.61 12.84 10.98
C GLU A 2 -22.89 11.46 10.37
N LEU A 3 -23.62 10.60 11.08
CA LEU A 3 -24.00 9.29 10.55
C LEU A 3 -24.98 9.50 9.39
N ARG A 4 -24.65 8.93 8.23
CA ARG A 4 -25.45 9.04 7.01
C ARG A 4 -25.91 7.65 6.56
N ILE A 5 -27.16 7.56 6.14
CA ILE A 5 -27.68 6.37 5.45
C ILE A 5 -27.30 6.49 3.97
N ILE A 6 -26.64 5.46 3.45
CA ILE A 6 -26.28 5.32 2.03
C ILE A 6 -27.28 4.38 1.38
N THR A 7 -27.98 4.82 0.34
CA THR A 7 -28.94 4.00 -0.41
C THR A 7 -28.23 2.95 -1.27
N ALA A 8 -28.98 1.96 -1.76
CA ALA A 8 -28.43 0.95 -2.67
C ALA A 8 -27.92 1.56 -3.96
N ASP A 9 -28.63 2.55 -4.53
CA ASP A 9 -28.26 3.22 -5.77
C ASP A 9 -26.99 4.07 -5.59
N GLU A 10 -26.87 4.80 -4.49
CA GLU A 10 -25.64 5.52 -4.14
C GLU A 10 -24.46 4.58 -3.99
N ARG A 11 -24.67 3.43 -3.32
CA ARG A 11 -23.61 2.44 -3.13
C ARG A 11 -23.17 1.80 -4.46
N LEU A 12 -24.10 1.51 -5.38
CA LEU A 12 -23.80 0.96 -6.69
C LEU A 12 -23.03 1.96 -7.56
N SER A 13 -23.42 3.23 -7.56
CA SER A 13 -22.71 4.27 -8.29
C SER A 13 -21.29 4.51 -7.77
N ASP A 14 -21.09 4.42 -6.45
CA ASP A 14 -19.75 4.51 -5.83
C ASP A 14 -18.91 3.25 -6.09
N ALA A 15 -19.53 2.07 -6.24
CA ALA A 15 -18.83 0.80 -6.47
C ALA A 15 -18.29 0.64 -7.89
N GLU A 16 -18.86 1.34 -8.89
CA GLU A 16 -18.44 1.23 -10.29
C GLU A 16 -16.98 1.61 -10.55
N ASN A 17 -16.36 2.34 -9.61
CA ASN A 17 -14.99 2.86 -9.77
C ASN A 17 -14.09 2.62 -8.54
N LYS A 18 -14.43 1.68 -7.68
CA LYS A 18 -13.65 1.42 -6.46
C LYS A 18 -13.49 -0.07 -6.22
N THR A 19 -12.26 -0.56 -6.38
CA THR A 19 -11.89 -1.94 -6.04
C THR A 19 -10.47 -1.94 -5.50
N SER A 20 -10.23 -2.70 -4.44
CA SER A 20 -8.90 -2.94 -3.93
C SER A 20 -8.50 -4.41 -4.16
N LEU A 21 -7.32 -4.60 -4.74
CA LEU A 21 -6.80 -5.93 -5.08
C LEU A 21 -5.41 -6.12 -4.48
N ALA A 22 -5.14 -7.33 -4.01
CA ALA A 22 -3.79 -7.77 -3.70
C ALA A 22 -3.42 -8.94 -4.61
N ILE A 23 -2.37 -8.78 -5.41
CA ILE A 23 -1.92 -9.76 -6.38
C ILE A 23 -0.54 -10.28 -5.97
N PHE A 24 -0.46 -11.55 -5.63
CA PHE A 24 0.76 -12.17 -5.17
C PHE A 24 1.25 -13.22 -6.16
N GLY A 25 2.58 -13.38 -6.26
CA GLY A 25 3.18 -14.42 -7.08
C GLY A 25 4.69 -14.51 -6.89
N PRO A 26 5.32 -15.60 -7.31
CA PRO A 26 6.77 -15.74 -7.22
C PRO A 26 7.50 -14.65 -8.00
N PRO A 27 8.79 -14.41 -7.73
CA PRO A 27 9.61 -13.51 -8.54
C PRO A 27 9.56 -13.90 -10.03
N GLY A 28 9.52 -12.90 -10.91
CA GLY A 28 9.54 -13.11 -12.36
C GLY A 28 8.23 -13.59 -13.01
N VAL A 29 7.13 -13.76 -12.26
CA VAL A 29 5.84 -14.21 -12.79
C VAL A 29 5.10 -13.17 -13.63
N GLY A 30 5.61 -11.93 -13.69
CA GLY A 30 4.99 -10.86 -14.49
C GLY A 30 4.08 -9.91 -13.69
N LYS A 31 4.22 -9.82 -12.36
CA LYS A 31 3.39 -8.91 -11.55
C LYS A 31 3.47 -7.45 -12.01
N THR A 32 4.69 -6.92 -12.15
CA THR A 32 4.93 -5.56 -12.67
C THR A 32 4.37 -5.40 -14.09
N THR A 33 4.45 -6.44 -14.92
CA THR A 33 3.94 -6.42 -16.30
C THR A 33 2.43 -6.20 -16.37
N LEU A 34 1.66 -6.53 -15.31
CA LEU A 34 0.22 -6.27 -15.27
C LEU A 34 -0.11 -4.77 -15.48
N ILE A 35 0.80 -3.87 -15.15
CA ILE A 35 0.57 -2.43 -15.34
C ILE A 35 0.34 -2.09 -16.81
N THR A 36 0.92 -2.85 -17.75
CA THR A 36 0.77 -2.61 -19.19
C THR A 36 -0.66 -2.84 -19.70
N SER A 37 -1.49 -3.52 -18.90
CA SER A 37 -2.92 -3.70 -19.19
C SER A 37 -3.79 -2.55 -18.68
N LEU A 38 -3.21 -1.60 -17.95
CA LEU A 38 -3.94 -0.47 -17.35
C LEU A 38 -3.89 0.75 -18.28
N PRO A 39 -4.99 1.53 -18.35
CA PRO A 39 -5.01 2.76 -19.14
C PRO A 39 -4.05 3.78 -18.55
N GLU A 40 -3.09 4.22 -19.36
CA GLU A 40 -1.96 5.08 -18.96
C GLU A 40 -2.41 6.43 -18.40
N GLU A 41 -3.48 6.98 -18.94
CA GLU A 41 -4.06 8.25 -18.53
C GLU A 41 -4.79 8.18 -17.18
N LYS A 42 -5.20 6.98 -16.74
CA LYS A 42 -5.94 6.77 -15.48
C LYS A 42 -5.08 6.17 -14.38
N ALA A 43 -4.00 5.49 -14.75
CA ALA A 43 -3.15 4.79 -13.80
C ALA A 43 -1.94 5.62 -13.38
N VAL A 44 -1.44 5.36 -12.17
CA VAL A 44 -0.11 5.77 -11.70
C VAL A 44 0.54 4.60 -10.98
N CYS A 45 1.83 4.38 -11.23
CA CYS A 45 2.64 3.40 -10.52
C CYS A 45 3.33 4.05 -9.32
N PHE A 46 3.12 3.49 -8.12
CA PHE A 46 3.97 3.73 -6.97
C PHE A 46 5.11 2.72 -7.00
N ASP A 47 6.27 3.16 -7.49
CA ASP A 47 7.44 2.31 -7.74
C ASP A 47 8.34 2.27 -6.50
N LEU A 48 8.22 1.20 -5.70
CA LEU A 48 9.03 0.97 -4.52
C LEU A 48 10.23 0.05 -4.81
N GLU A 49 10.15 -0.79 -5.87
CA GLU A 49 11.20 -1.76 -6.23
C GLU A 49 12.17 -1.24 -7.30
N ALA A 50 11.92 -0.08 -7.92
CA ALA A 50 12.59 0.36 -9.15
C ALA A 50 12.36 -0.61 -10.34
N GLY A 51 11.16 -1.21 -10.39
CA GLY A 51 10.78 -2.25 -11.33
C GLY A 51 10.41 -1.78 -12.73
N MET A 52 10.23 -0.47 -12.94
CA MET A 52 9.75 0.13 -14.19
C MET A 52 10.63 -0.17 -15.43
N LYS A 53 11.88 -0.59 -15.20
CA LYS A 53 12.75 -1.05 -16.29
C LYS A 53 12.22 -2.26 -17.06
N SER A 54 11.41 -3.09 -16.42
CA SER A 54 10.82 -4.29 -17.03
C SER A 54 9.61 -4.00 -17.92
N VAL A 55 9.09 -2.77 -17.88
CA VAL A 55 7.86 -2.32 -18.58
C VAL A 55 8.08 -0.99 -19.31
N GLN A 56 9.23 -0.85 -19.97
CA GLN A 56 9.66 0.41 -20.63
C GLN A 56 8.68 0.92 -21.72
N ASP A 57 7.87 0.03 -22.27
CA ASP A 57 6.89 0.37 -23.31
C ASP A 57 5.60 0.98 -22.74
N TRP A 58 5.36 0.82 -21.43
CA TRP A 58 4.24 1.49 -20.78
C TRP A 58 4.52 2.98 -20.58
N ARG A 59 3.63 3.83 -21.09
CA ARG A 59 3.79 5.30 -21.12
C ARG A 59 3.15 6.01 -19.93
N GLY A 60 2.51 5.29 -19.04
CA GLY A 60 1.89 5.87 -17.86
C GLY A 60 2.93 6.39 -16.85
N PRO A 61 2.50 7.28 -15.95
CA PRO A 61 3.37 7.90 -14.96
C PRO A 61 3.74 6.96 -13.83
N SER A 62 4.97 7.11 -13.31
CA SER A 62 5.42 6.45 -12.08
C SER A 62 5.98 7.45 -11.08
N ILE A 63 5.78 7.16 -9.80
CA ILE A 63 6.35 7.92 -8.68
C ILE A 63 7.31 6.98 -7.95
N PRO A 64 8.64 7.21 -8.03
CA PRO A 64 9.59 6.42 -7.28
C PRO A 64 9.50 6.76 -5.78
N ILE A 65 9.25 5.74 -4.95
CA ILE A 65 9.10 5.86 -3.50
C ILE A 65 10.27 5.17 -2.83
N ARG A 66 11.00 5.89 -1.97
CA ARG A 66 12.21 5.39 -1.32
C ARG A 66 12.11 5.31 0.19
N SER A 67 11.02 5.83 0.77
CA SER A 67 10.79 5.76 2.20
C SER A 67 9.31 5.56 2.53
N PHE A 68 9.04 4.94 3.67
CA PHE A 68 7.68 4.79 4.16
C PHE A 68 6.97 6.14 4.42
N PRO A 69 7.63 7.19 4.97
CA PRO A 69 7.02 8.52 5.07
C PRO A 69 6.54 9.09 3.73
N ASP A 70 7.31 8.91 2.64
CA ASP A 70 6.89 9.39 1.32
C ASP A 70 5.65 8.65 0.83
N PHE A 71 5.58 7.33 1.01
CA PHE A 71 4.38 6.55 0.71
C PHE A 71 3.17 7.04 1.52
N ARG A 72 3.35 7.26 2.82
CA ARG A 72 2.31 7.76 3.72
C ARG A 72 1.78 9.12 3.28
N ASP A 73 2.67 10.05 2.90
CA ASP A 73 2.27 11.37 2.42
C ASP A 73 1.42 11.28 1.13
N LEU A 74 1.79 10.40 0.19
CA LEU A 74 0.97 10.14 -1.02
C LEU A 74 -0.40 9.56 -0.67
N VAL A 75 -0.46 8.62 0.27
CA VAL A 75 -1.71 8.03 0.75
C VAL A 75 -2.62 9.10 1.38
N ILE A 76 -2.04 10.04 2.14
CA ILE A 76 -2.76 11.16 2.76
C ILE A 76 -3.33 12.11 1.70
N LEU A 77 -2.55 12.44 0.66
CA LEU A 77 -3.04 13.28 -0.45
C LEU A 77 -4.17 12.61 -1.24
N ILE A 78 -4.15 11.29 -1.40
CA ILE A 78 -5.17 10.54 -2.13
C ILE A 78 -6.46 10.38 -1.30
N GLY A 79 -6.32 9.99 -0.03
CA GLY A 79 -7.45 9.69 0.84
C GLY A 79 -8.11 10.93 1.46
N GLY A 80 -7.37 12.04 1.50
CA GLY A 80 -7.80 13.25 2.20
C GLY A 80 -7.73 13.12 3.73
N PRO A 81 -8.19 14.13 4.48
CA PRO A 81 -8.20 14.09 5.93
C PRO A 81 -9.29 13.16 6.47
N ASP A 82 -8.96 12.36 7.48
CA ASP A 82 -9.93 11.58 8.24
C ASP A 82 -10.40 12.38 9.46
N PRO A 83 -11.63 12.92 9.45
CA PRO A 83 -12.16 13.73 10.55
C PRO A 83 -12.45 12.91 11.82
N SER A 84 -12.41 11.58 11.76
CA SER A 84 -12.57 10.72 12.93
C SER A 84 -11.28 10.55 13.73
N GLN A 85 -10.14 10.91 13.14
CA GLN A 85 -8.83 10.84 13.79
C GLN A 85 -8.55 12.09 14.61
N HIS A 86 -7.64 11.98 15.57
CA HIS A 86 -7.13 13.16 16.27
C HIS A 86 -6.54 14.15 15.25
N PRO A 87 -6.82 15.47 15.35
CA PRO A 87 -6.36 16.44 14.35
C PRO A 87 -4.87 16.36 14.02
N ASP A 88 -4.02 16.10 15.01
CA ASP A 88 -2.56 16.05 14.86
C ASP A 88 -2.01 14.64 14.55
N SER A 89 -2.88 13.64 14.38
CA SER A 89 -2.44 12.33 13.90
C SER A 89 -2.10 12.38 12.40
N TYR A 90 -1.32 11.41 11.88
CA TYR A 90 -0.88 11.38 10.49
C TYR A 90 -2.01 11.48 9.47
N TYR A 91 -3.20 10.94 9.77
CA TYR A 91 -4.36 10.97 8.86
C TYR A 91 -5.39 12.03 9.28
N GLY A 92 -5.10 12.80 10.33
CA GLY A 92 -5.93 13.89 10.81
C GLY A 92 -5.83 15.16 9.96
N PRO A 93 -6.76 16.11 10.13
CA PRO A 93 -6.84 17.29 9.28
C PRO A 93 -5.60 18.21 9.35
N ASN A 94 -4.94 18.34 10.51
CA ASN A 94 -3.78 19.20 10.62
C ASN A 94 -2.57 18.63 9.87
N TYR A 95 -2.34 17.33 9.99
CA TYR A 95 -1.24 16.69 9.26
C TYR A 95 -1.51 16.65 7.74
N HIS A 96 -2.76 16.44 7.33
CA HIS A 96 -3.15 16.55 5.92
C HIS A 96 -2.83 17.94 5.36
N ALA A 97 -3.20 19.02 6.07
CA ALA A 97 -2.86 20.39 5.67
C ALA A 97 -1.33 20.61 5.58
N HIS A 98 -0.55 20.02 6.50
CA HIS A 98 0.90 20.05 6.44
C HIS A 98 1.45 19.36 5.17
N VAL A 99 0.94 18.19 4.82
CA VAL A 99 1.35 17.46 3.60
C VAL A 99 0.94 18.23 2.35
N GLN A 100 -0.26 18.80 2.30
CA GLN A 100 -0.70 19.67 1.21
C GLN A 100 0.25 20.86 1.01
N ALA A 101 0.61 21.55 2.10
CA ALA A 101 1.54 22.68 2.05
C ALA A 101 2.93 22.26 1.55
N ARG A 102 3.42 21.08 1.98
CA ARG A 102 4.71 20.51 1.56
C ARG A 102 4.79 20.27 0.05
N TYR A 103 3.70 19.84 -0.57
CA TYR A 103 3.66 19.51 -2.00
C TYR A 103 2.89 20.54 -2.85
N ALA A 104 2.53 21.70 -2.30
CA ALA A 104 1.69 22.70 -2.98
C ALA A 104 2.25 23.14 -4.36
N GLU A 105 3.56 23.34 -4.45
CA GLU A 105 4.18 23.82 -5.69
C GLU A 105 4.44 22.71 -6.73
N THR A 106 4.28 21.45 -6.34
CA THR A 106 4.60 20.31 -7.22
C THR A 106 3.46 19.92 -8.15
N GLY A 107 2.25 20.34 -7.87
CA GLY A 107 1.04 19.88 -8.57
C GLY A 107 0.65 18.42 -8.28
N LEU A 108 1.35 17.76 -7.34
CA LEU A 108 1.20 16.34 -7.05
C LEU A 108 -0.21 15.96 -6.61
N GLU A 109 -0.85 16.78 -5.75
CA GLU A 109 -2.22 16.50 -5.29
C GLU A 109 -3.22 16.52 -6.45
N ALA A 110 -3.17 17.52 -7.32
CA ALA A 110 -4.04 17.61 -8.50
C ALA A 110 -3.79 16.43 -9.44
N PHE A 111 -2.52 16.09 -9.68
CA PHE A 111 -2.14 14.93 -10.48
C PHE A 111 -2.72 13.64 -9.92
N LEU A 112 -2.60 13.37 -8.60
CA LEU A 112 -3.12 12.17 -7.96
C LEU A 112 -4.65 12.13 -7.93
N ARG A 113 -5.31 13.29 -7.84
CA ARG A 113 -6.78 13.41 -7.91
C ARG A 113 -7.30 12.89 -9.23
N ASP A 114 -6.64 13.19 -10.33
CA ASP A 114 -7.05 12.79 -11.69
C ASP A 114 -6.76 11.32 -11.99
N ARG A 115 -5.99 10.61 -11.18
CA ARG A 115 -5.71 9.18 -11.35
C ARG A 115 -6.76 8.34 -10.61
N SER A 116 -7.46 7.48 -11.34
CA SER A 116 -8.45 6.56 -10.75
C SER A 116 -7.86 5.19 -10.39
N ILE A 117 -6.65 4.86 -10.86
CA ILE A 117 -5.98 3.59 -10.60
C ILE A 117 -4.62 3.84 -9.99
N ILE A 118 -4.40 3.30 -8.79
CA ILE A 118 -3.12 3.33 -8.07
C ILE A 118 -2.53 1.92 -8.08
N PHE A 119 -1.40 1.76 -8.73
CA PHE A 119 -0.67 0.49 -8.78
C PHE A 119 0.55 0.56 -7.87
N VAL A 120 0.59 -0.26 -6.82
CA VAL A 120 1.65 -0.25 -5.79
C VAL A 120 2.60 -1.42 -6.02
N ASP A 121 3.80 -1.15 -6.47
CA ASP A 121 4.82 -2.15 -6.80
C ASP A 121 6.10 -1.92 -5.96
N SER A 122 6.28 -2.60 -4.80
CA SER A 122 5.45 -3.67 -4.29
C SER A 122 5.11 -3.47 -2.81
N ILE A 123 4.07 -4.17 -2.34
CA ILE A 123 3.75 -4.18 -0.90
C ILE A 123 4.85 -4.90 -0.09
N THR A 124 5.58 -5.83 -0.71
CA THR A 124 6.75 -6.46 -0.10
C THR A 124 7.79 -5.41 0.30
N ASP A 125 8.16 -4.52 -0.62
CA ASP A 125 9.12 -3.43 -0.35
C ASP A 125 8.54 -2.33 0.52
N LEU A 126 7.24 -2.06 0.42
CA LEU A 126 6.56 -1.15 1.34
C LEU A 126 6.78 -1.59 2.80
N THR A 127 6.59 -2.89 3.10
CA THR A 127 6.78 -3.37 4.48
C THR A 127 8.26 -3.34 4.92
N ARG A 128 9.21 -3.54 4.00
CA ARG A 128 10.65 -3.36 4.27
C ARG A 128 10.99 -1.90 4.60
N GLN A 129 10.48 -0.97 3.81
CA GLN A 129 10.65 0.47 4.07
C GLN A 129 9.99 0.88 5.39
N ALA A 130 8.81 0.34 5.69
CA ALA A 130 8.13 0.60 6.97
C ALA A 130 8.91 0.05 8.17
N MET A 131 9.57 -1.12 8.04
CA MET A 131 10.44 -1.65 9.08
C MET A 131 11.69 -0.78 9.26
N ALA A 132 12.29 -0.32 8.18
CA ALA A 132 13.43 0.59 8.25
C ALA A 132 13.06 1.91 8.96
N TYR A 133 11.87 2.45 8.66
CA TYR A 133 11.31 3.61 9.36
C TYR A 133 11.05 3.30 10.84
N ALA A 134 10.35 2.20 11.15
CA ALA A 134 9.96 1.83 12.51
C ALA A 134 11.18 1.68 13.44
N LYS A 135 12.28 1.11 12.96
CA LYS A 135 13.52 0.95 13.73
C LYS A 135 14.18 2.27 14.15
N GLN A 136 13.80 3.39 13.54
CA GLN A 136 14.34 4.73 13.85
C GLN A 136 13.44 5.51 14.81
N GLN A 137 12.25 5.00 15.15
CA GLN A 137 11.30 5.68 16.00
C GLN A 137 11.52 5.34 17.49
N GLY A 138 11.05 6.21 18.37
CA GLY A 138 11.20 6.03 19.83
C GLY A 138 10.66 4.70 20.34
N GLU A 139 9.53 4.23 19.77
CA GLU A 139 8.90 2.96 20.13
C GLU A 139 9.77 1.72 19.83
N ALA A 140 10.79 1.85 18.98
CA ALA A 140 11.76 0.78 18.72
C ALA A 140 12.90 0.72 19.76
N PHE A 141 12.78 1.49 20.83
CA PHE A 141 13.76 1.49 21.91
C PHE A 141 13.07 1.29 23.25
N SER A 142 13.70 0.51 24.11
CA SER A 142 13.22 0.27 25.46
C SER A 142 13.31 1.57 26.29
N GLU A 143 12.21 2.06 26.82
CA GLU A 143 12.17 3.26 27.69
C GLU A 143 13.09 3.11 28.91
N ARG A 144 13.25 1.88 29.45
CA ARG A 144 14.06 1.61 30.64
C ARG A 144 15.56 1.57 30.35
N THR A 145 15.97 1.09 29.15
CA THR A 145 17.40 0.78 28.89
C THR A 145 17.96 1.55 27.70
N GLY A 146 17.13 2.22 26.92
CA GLY A 146 17.52 2.87 25.65
C GLY A 146 18.00 1.90 24.57
N LYS A 147 17.94 0.58 24.80
CA LYS A 147 18.38 -0.44 23.85
C LYS A 147 17.28 -0.72 22.79
N PRO A 148 17.69 -1.15 21.57
CA PRO A 148 16.72 -1.53 20.54
C PRO A 148 15.71 -2.57 21.04
N ASP A 149 14.43 -2.31 20.76
CA ASP A 149 13.30 -3.20 21.04
C ASP A 149 12.60 -3.58 19.74
N LEU A 150 12.89 -4.77 19.25
CA LEU A 150 12.30 -5.29 18.02
C LEU A 150 10.77 -5.47 18.12
N ARG A 151 10.23 -5.75 19.33
CA ARG A 151 8.77 -5.89 19.51
C ARG A 151 8.07 -4.55 19.28
N GLY A 152 8.64 -3.47 19.82
CA GLY A 152 8.17 -2.12 19.57
C GLY A 152 8.23 -1.75 18.09
N ALA A 153 9.35 -2.06 17.41
CA ALA A 153 9.49 -1.82 15.98
C ALA A 153 8.45 -2.59 15.15
N TYR A 154 8.21 -3.88 15.41
CA TYR A 154 7.17 -4.66 14.72
C TYR A 154 5.75 -4.20 15.05
N GLY A 155 5.51 -3.76 16.28
CA GLY A 155 4.23 -3.16 16.68
C GLY A 155 3.92 -1.89 15.90
N LEU A 156 4.90 -1.01 15.80
CA LEU A 156 4.80 0.24 15.03
C LEU A 156 4.63 -0.04 13.54
N LEU A 157 5.46 -0.88 12.93
CA LEU A 157 5.33 -1.29 11.54
C LEU A 157 3.92 -1.76 11.21
N GLY A 158 3.40 -2.71 12.00
CA GLY A 158 2.07 -3.27 11.76
C GLY A 158 0.97 -2.21 11.84
N ARG A 159 1.04 -1.28 12.82
CA ARG A 159 0.09 -0.17 12.96
C ARG A 159 0.15 0.77 11.77
N GLU A 160 1.33 1.23 11.41
CA GLU A 160 1.55 2.20 10.33
C GLU A 160 1.13 1.65 8.97
N VAL A 161 1.55 0.44 8.62
CA VAL A 161 1.19 -0.19 7.34
C VAL A 161 -0.31 -0.41 7.24
N ILE A 162 -0.93 -1.01 8.26
CA ILE A 162 -2.38 -1.28 8.25
C ILE A 162 -3.18 0.02 8.13
N GLN A 163 -2.77 1.06 8.85
CA GLN A 163 -3.44 2.36 8.82
C GLN A 163 -3.32 3.02 7.44
N ALA A 164 -2.14 2.97 6.82
CA ALA A 164 -1.94 3.47 5.46
C ALA A 164 -2.80 2.71 4.42
N LEU A 165 -2.82 1.38 4.49
CA LEU A 165 -3.60 0.55 3.57
C LEU A 165 -5.11 0.81 3.72
N LYS A 166 -5.61 0.90 4.94
CA LYS A 166 -7.02 1.22 5.20
C LYS A 166 -7.39 2.61 4.71
N HIS A 167 -6.51 3.60 4.95
CA HIS A 167 -6.75 4.96 4.49
C HIS A 167 -6.82 5.03 2.97
N LEU A 168 -5.93 4.33 2.27
CA LEU A 168 -5.94 4.25 0.81
C LEU A 168 -7.17 3.48 0.29
N GLN A 169 -7.57 2.38 0.96
CA GLN A 169 -8.78 1.63 0.63
C GLN A 169 -10.04 2.51 0.72
N HIS A 170 -10.09 3.43 1.69
CA HIS A 170 -11.23 4.34 1.85
C HIS A 170 -11.23 5.53 0.87
N ALA A 171 -10.19 5.70 0.06
CA ALA A 171 -10.15 6.75 -0.96
C ALA A 171 -11.27 6.57 -1.99
N ARG A 172 -12.10 7.60 -2.16
CA ARG A 172 -13.26 7.55 -3.05
C ARG A 172 -12.84 7.54 -4.52
N GLY A 173 -13.50 6.72 -5.33
CA GLY A 173 -13.28 6.67 -6.78
C GLY A 173 -11.88 6.19 -7.18
N LYS A 174 -11.20 5.41 -6.32
CA LYS A 174 -9.87 4.87 -6.58
C LYS A 174 -9.90 3.34 -6.59
N THR A 175 -9.39 2.75 -7.65
CA THR A 175 -9.00 1.34 -7.68
C THR A 175 -7.55 1.23 -7.22
N VAL A 176 -7.28 0.37 -6.25
CA VAL A 176 -5.93 0.19 -5.71
C VAL A 176 -5.48 -1.25 -5.94
N ILE A 177 -4.35 -1.40 -6.61
CA ILE A 177 -3.75 -2.70 -6.93
C ILE A 177 -2.42 -2.80 -6.21
N PHE A 178 -2.35 -3.68 -5.22
CA PHE A 178 -1.11 -4.03 -4.55
C PHE A 178 -0.51 -5.27 -5.19
N VAL A 179 0.75 -5.23 -5.60
CA VAL A 179 1.47 -6.45 -5.98
C VAL A 179 2.50 -6.82 -4.92
N GLY A 180 2.74 -8.11 -4.74
CA GLY A 180 3.67 -8.60 -3.74
C GLY A 180 4.28 -9.95 -4.11
N VAL A 181 5.35 -10.31 -3.43
CA VAL A 181 6.06 -11.57 -3.64
C VAL A 181 5.43 -12.66 -2.78
N LEU A 182 5.27 -13.87 -3.35
CA LEU A 182 5.05 -15.10 -2.59
C LEU A 182 6.39 -15.79 -2.31
N GLU A 183 6.55 -16.23 -1.10
CA GLU A 183 7.66 -17.13 -0.71
C GLU A 183 7.12 -18.50 -0.32
N LYS A 184 7.88 -19.54 -0.66
CA LYS A 184 7.59 -20.90 -0.27
C LYS A 184 8.19 -21.15 1.11
N VAL A 185 7.34 -21.49 2.06
CA VAL A 185 7.74 -21.88 3.42
C VAL A 185 7.40 -23.34 3.62
N THR A 186 8.35 -24.11 4.15
CA THR A 186 8.15 -25.52 4.51
C THR A 186 8.19 -25.64 6.02
N ASP A 187 7.16 -26.23 6.60
CA ASP A 187 7.06 -26.47 8.03
C ASP A 187 7.95 -27.67 8.49
N GLU A 188 7.99 -27.89 9.79
CA GLU A 188 8.77 -28.99 10.40
C GLU A 188 8.25 -30.40 10.02
N PHE A 189 7.03 -30.50 9.48
CA PHE A 189 6.43 -31.74 8.98
C PHE A 189 6.66 -31.94 7.47
N GLY A 190 7.42 -31.05 6.81
CA GLY A 190 7.69 -31.12 5.38
C GLY A 190 6.55 -30.60 4.50
N THR A 191 5.49 -30.01 5.07
CA THR A 191 4.40 -29.41 4.31
C THR A 191 4.80 -28.03 3.81
N SER A 192 4.73 -27.82 2.49
CA SER A 192 5.06 -26.53 1.88
C SER A 192 3.79 -25.70 1.65
N SER A 193 3.88 -24.42 2.00
CA SER A 193 2.85 -23.42 1.73
C SER A 193 3.45 -22.18 1.09
N TRP A 194 2.64 -21.45 0.31
CA TRP A 194 3.01 -20.16 -0.25
C TRP A 194 2.39 -19.05 0.60
N ILE A 195 3.23 -18.16 1.10
CA ILE A 195 2.79 -17.03 1.93
C ILE A 195 3.27 -15.70 1.35
N PRO A 196 2.55 -14.59 1.55
CA PRO A 196 3.04 -13.26 1.19
C PRO A 196 4.35 -12.94 1.92
N GLN A 197 5.36 -12.55 1.14
CA GLN A 197 6.63 -12.09 1.69
C GLN A 197 6.47 -10.65 2.19
N MET A 198 6.17 -10.50 3.47
CA MET A 198 5.95 -9.21 4.11
C MET A 198 6.67 -9.15 5.45
N GLU A 199 7.30 -8.00 5.73
CA GLU A 199 7.80 -7.73 7.06
C GLU A 199 6.62 -7.58 8.04
N GLY A 200 6.71 -8.28 9.17
CA GLY A 200 5.68 -8.22 10.21
C GLY A 200 4.45 -9.09 9.92
N THR A 201 4.33 -10.16 10.69
CA THR A 201 3.25 -11.16 10.57
C THR A 201 1.84 -10.54 10.62
N LYS A 202 1.67 -9.45 11.38
CA LYS A 202 0.37 -8.78 11.55
C LYS A 202 -0.12 -8.19 10.24
N ALA A 203 0.72 -7.46 9.51
CA ALA A 203 0.35 -6.83 8.24
C ALA A 203 -0.06 -7.88 7.20
N GLY A 204 0.71 -8.96 7.06
CA GLY A 204 0.41 -10.05 6.13
C GLY A 204 -0.90 -10.80 6.45
N ARG A 205 -1.26 -10.92 7.73
CA ARG A 205 -2.52 -11.57 8.14
C ARG A 205 -3.74 -10.67 7.97
N GLU A 206 -3.60 -9.36 8.16
CA GLU A 206 -4.72 -8.42 8.06
C GLU A 206 -5.00 -7.96 6.62
N LEU A 207 -3.99 -7.97 5.74
CA LEU A 207 -4.14 -7.51 4.35
C LEU A 207 -5.31 -8.16 3.59
N PRO A 208 -5.54 -9.49 3.65
CA PRO A 208 -6.68 -10.12 2.98
C PRO A 208 -8.05 -9.62 3.45
N GLY A 209 -8.12 -9.11 4.68
CA GLY A 209 -9.35 -8.50 5.23
C GLY A 209 -9.50 -7.00 4.90
N ILE A 210 -8.46 -6.37 4.35
CA ILE A 210 -8.48 -4.96 3.96
C ILE A 210 -8.89 -4.82 2.50
N VAL A 211 -8.42 -5.72 1.62
CA VAL A 211 -8.68 -5.66 0.18
C VAL A 211 -9.93 -6.44 -0.20
N ASP A 212 -10.57 -6.03 -1.31
CA ASP A 212 -11.79 -6.70 -1.81
C ASP A 212 -11.48 -8.05 -2.46
N GLN A 213 -10.28 -8.19 -3.06
CA GLN A 213 -9.87 -9.41 -3.76
C GLN A 213 -8.39 -9.72 -3.51
N VAL A 214 -8.12 -11.02 -3.33
CA VAL A 214 -6.75 -11.55 -3.27
C VAL A 214 -6.57 -12.55 -4.41
N ILE A 215 -5.55 -12.31 -5.24
CA ILE A 215 -5.26 -13.09 -6.44
C ILE A 215 -3.84 -13.66 -6.33
N SER A 216 -3.66 -14.90 -6.70
CA SER A 216 -2.33 -15.50 -6.84
C SER A 216 -2.00 -15.76 -8.31
N MET A 217 -0.79 -15.35 -8.72
CA MET A 217 -0.24 -15.62 -10.05
C MET A 217 0.73 -16.79 -9.99
N GLN A 218 0.65 -17.67 -10.97
CA GLN A 218 1.55 -18.83 -11.11
C GLN A 218 1.97 -18.99 -12.57
N LEU A 219 3.17 -19.53 -12.79
CA LEU A 219 3.58 -19.96 -14.11
C LEU A 219 2.97 -21.33 -14.42
N PHE A 220 2.40 -21.46 -15.60
CA PHE A 220 1.93 -22.75 -16.13
C PHE A 220 2.95 -23.27 -17.16
N GLY A 221 3.48 -24.46 -16.92
CA GLY A 221 4.42 -25.12 -17.83
C GLY A 221 4.92 -26.44 -17.27
N LYS A 222 5.61 -27.24 -18.11
CA LYS A 222 6.16 -28.53 -17.68
C LYS A 222 7.30 -28.39 -16.64
N ASP A 223 7.84 -27.19 -16.49
CA ASP A 223 8.99 -26.86 -15.61
C ASP A 223 8.65 -25.75 -14.60
N ALA A 224 7.36 -25.58 -14.21
CA ALA A 224 6.90 -24.59 -13.24
C ALA A 224 6.88 -25.16 -11.81
#